data_ef12ee24132e4a292f061edde92ed701
#
_entry.id   ef12ee24132e4a292f061edde92ed701
#
_cell.length_a   1.000
_cell.length_b   1.000
_cell.length_c   1.000
_cell.angle_alpha   90.00
_cell.angle_beta   90.00
_cell.angle_gamma   90.00
#
_symmetry.space_group_name_H-M   'P 1'
#
loop_
_entity.id
_entity.type
_entity.pdbx_description
1 polymer ?
#
loop_
_entity_poly.entity_id
_entity_poly.type
_entity_poly.pdbx_seq_one_letter_code
_entity_poly.pdbx_strand_id
1 'polypeptide(L)'
;MGRFDSDDSLFDVDDVAGKVSHLAPNHFMPWHKPRKQYIRDRQWVEHLVRLIRQSKFKHVDTINYFGLPGGDLLDINYIHKGLSRTSKYNGKKLGFHGLIDNVDDYNKAQGEFTKLLDMEDISNQSRLDNFNFEDLIKHDSAVWARIKNFGTYHFINLDFCNNILTDKTLPSLHYLLQYQMQKAVGMPWLL
;
A
#
# COMPACT_ATOMS: atom_id res chain seq x y z
N MET A 1 13.10 7.42 -32.05
CA MET A 1 12.02 6.43 -31.98
C MET A 1 12.62 5.15 -31.42
N GLY A 2 12.68 5.07 -30.07
CA GLY A 2 13.35 3.97 -29.37
C GLY A 2 12.41 2.76 -29.29
N ARG A 3 12.89 1.61 -29.75
CA ARG A 3 12.23 0.33 -29.53
C ARG A 3 12.18 0.05 -28.04
N PHE A 4 10.98 -0.11 -27.50
CA PHE A 4 10.78 -0.75 -26.21
C PHE A 4 11.04 -2.24 -26.41
N ASP A 5 12.14 -2.74 -25.87
CA ASP A 5 12.37 -4.18 -25.81
C ASP A 5 11.30 -4.81 -24.93
N SER A 6 10.52 -5.70 -25.55
CA SER A 6 9.34 -6.37 -24.97
C SER A 6 9.72 -7.58 -24.10
N ASP A 7 10.98 -7.66 -23.63
CA ASP A 7 11.50 -8.89 -23.01
C ASP A 7 11.72 -8.77 -21.49
N ASP A 8 11.20 -7.72 -20.86
CA ASP A 8 11.18 -7.60 -19.40
C ASP A 8 9.80 -7.99 -18.83
N SER A 9 9.39 -9.24 -19.01
CA SER A 9 8.38 -9.82 -18.10
C SER A 9 9.04 -9.96 -16.73
N LEU A 10 8.89 -8.96 -15.88
CA LEU A 10 9.48 -8.85 -14.54
C LEU A 10 9.06 -10.00 -13.60
N PHE A 11 8.12 -10.82 -14.01
CA PHE A 11 7.61 -11.96 -13.27
C PHE A 11 7.24 -13.09 -14.24
N ASP A 12 7.86 -14.22 -14.04
CA ASP A 12 7.32 -15.47 -14.56
C ASP A 12 6.02 -15.76 -13.81
N VAL A 13 4.90 -15.68 -14.52
CA VAL A 13 3.55 -15.80 -13.95
C VAL A 13 3.38 -17.15 -13.23
N ASP A 14 4.05 -18.18 -13.71
CA ASP A 14 3.98 -19.53 -13.15
C ASP A 14 4.78 -19.64 -11.83
N ASP A 15 5.88 -18.89 -11.67
CA ASP A 15 6.68 -18.88 -10.43
C ASP A 15 5.96 -18.10 -9.30
N VAL A 16 5.14 -17.10 -9.64
CA VAL A 16 4.35 -16.34 -8.65
C VAL A 16 3.12 -17.13 -8.21
N ALA A 17 2.41 -17.78 -9.13
CA ALA A 17 1.24 -18.59 -8.82
C ALA A 17 1.58 -19.79 -7.93
N GLY A 18 2.73 -20.44 -8.17
CA GLY A 18 3.20 -21.59 -7.38
C GLY A 18 3.62 -21.23 -5.95
N LYS A 19 4.19 -20.04 -5.74
CA LYS A 19 4.69 -19.62 -4.41
C LYS A 19 3.61 -18.99 -3.52
N VAL A 20 2.57 -18.44 -4.11
CA VAL A 20 1.44 -17.84 -3.36
C VAL A 20 0.54 -18.93 -2.75
N SER A 21 0.50 -20.15 -3.33
CA SER A 21 -0.30 -21.26 -2.79
C SER A 21 0.06 -21.66 -1.36
N HIS A 22 1.29 -21.40 -0.90
CA HIS A 22 1.73 -21.67 0.48
C HIS A 22 1.32 -20.62 1.51
N LEU A 23 0.73 -19.51 1.07
CA LEU A 23 0.27 -18.42 1.95
C LEU A 23 -1.26 -18.32 1.99
N ALA A 24 -1.97 -19.15 1.22
CA ALA A 24 -3.42 -19.16 1.24
C ALA A 24 -3.91 -19.75 2.57
N PRO A 25 -4.71 -19.04 3.37
CA PRO A 25 -5.41 -19.64 4.49
C PRO A 25 -6.33 -20.76 3.97
N ASN A 26 -6.59 -21.78 4.78
CA ASN A 26 -7.41 -22.94 4.42
C ASN A 26 -8.85 -22.59 3.97
N HIS A 27 -9.24 -21.33 4.08
CA HIS A 27 -10.51 -20.80 3.58
C HIS A 27 -10.28 -19.59 2.69
N PHE A 28 -10.62 -19.72 1.40
CA PHE A 28 -10.61 -18.61 0.46
C PHE A 28 -11.74 -17.62 0.78
N MET A 29 -11.38 -16.50 1.35
CA MET A 29 -12.29 -15.37 1.45
C MET A 29 -12.48 -14.71 0.08
N PRO A 30 -13.59 -13.98 -0.18
CA PRO A 30 -13.86 -13.36 -1.48
C PRO A 30 -12.72 -12.49 -2.03
N TRP A 31 -11.90 -11.90 -1.14
CA TRP A 31 -10.73 -11.06 -1.50
C TRP A 31 -9.47 -11.85 -1.84
N HIS A 32 -9.43 -13.17 -1.60
CA HIS A 32 -8.31 -14.05 -1.99
C HIS A 32 -8.42 -14.58 -3.43
N LYS A 33 -9.41 -14.12 -4.21
CA LYS A 33 -9.62 -14.62 -5.58
C LYS A 33 -8.40 -14.37 -6.48
N PRO A 34 -8.08 -15.28 -7.41
CA PRO A 34 -6.96 -15.13 -8.35
C PRO A 34 -6.97 -13.79 -9.10
N ARG A 35 -8.16 -13.27 -9.44
CA ARG A 35 -8.32 -11.95 -10.06
C ARG A 35 -7.75 -10.81 -9.19
N LYS A 36 -7.98 -10.83 -7.86
CA LYS A 36 -7.42 -9.80 -6.97
C LYS A 36 -5.90 -9.92 -6.87
N GLN A 37 -5.34 -11.11 -6.92
CA GLN A 37 -3.89 -11.30 -6.95
C GLN A 37 -3.28 -10.76 -8.24
N TYR A 38 -3.90 -11.03 -9.39
CA TYR A 38 -3.47 -10.44 -10.66
C TYR A 38 -3.50 -8.90 -10.65
N ILE A 39 -4.54 -8.29 -10.05
CA ILE A 39 -4.61 -6.84 -9.88
C ILE A 39 -3.46 -6.34 -9.00
N ARG A 40 -3.17 -7.02 -7.89
CA ARG A 40 -2.06 -6.66 -7.00
C ARG A 40 -0.72 -6.68 -7.73
N ASP A 41 -0.46 -7.73 -8.52
CA ASP A 41 0.77 -7.85 -9.29
C ASP A 41 0.89 -6.77 -10.35
N ARG A 42 -0.10 -6.68 -11.23
CA ARG A 42 -0.04 -5.86 -12.44
C ARG A 42 -0.32 -4.38 -12.19
N GLN A 43 -1.27 -4.08 -11.30
CA GLN A 43 -1.65 -2.69 -11.05
C GLN A 43 -0.87 -2.07 -9.89
N TRP A 44 -0.60 -2.82 -8.83
CA TRP A 44 0.08 -2.24 -7.67
C TRP A 44 1.59 -2.40 -7.75
N VAL A 45 2.09 -3.64 -7.71
CA VAL A 45 3.54 -3.88 -7.62
C VAL A 45 4.26 -3.39 -8.87
N GLU A 46 3.76 -3.74 -10.07
CA GLU A 46 4.41 -3.33 -11.32
C GLU A 46 4.46 -1.81 -11.48
N HIS A 47 3.35 -1.10 -11.22
CA HIS A 47 3.34 0.36 -11.29
C HIS A 47 4.21 1.01 -10.22
N LEU A 48 4.21 0.45 -9.00
CA LEU A 48 5.07 0.94 -7.93
C LEU A 48 6.56 0.75 -8.27
N VAL A 49 6.93 -0.41 -8.83
CA VAL A 49 8.29 -0.68 -9.31
C VAL A 49 8.68 0.30 -10.43
N ARG A 50 7.79 0.57 -11.39
CA ARG A 50 8.01 1.59 -12.42
C ARG A 50 8.18 2.99 -11.83
N LEU A 51 7.41 3.33 -10.80
CA LEU A 51 7.51 4.60 -10.10
C LEU A 51 8.89 4.76 -9.45
N ILE A 52 9.36 3.79 -8.66
CA ILE A 52 10.64 3.88 -7.94
C ILE A 52 11.87 3.83 -8.86
N ARG A 53 11.71 3.41 -10.11
CA ARG A 53 12.77 3.46 -11.14
C ARG A 53 13.05 4.87 -11.65
N GLN A 54 12.16 5.82 -11.42
CA GLN A 54 12.35 7.20 -11.86
C GLN A 54 13.50 7.86 -11.09
N SER A 55 14.21 8.78 -11.76
CA SER A 55 15.38 9.48 -11.19
C SER A 55 15.06 10.20 -9.87
N LYS A 56 13.83 10.70 -9.72
CA LYS A 56 13.35 11.36 -8.49
C LYS A 56 13.42 10.48 -7.26
N PHE A 57 13.33 9.15 -7.42
CA PHE A 57 13.41 8.19 -6.31
C PHE A 57 14.81 7.75 -5.94
N LYS A 58 15.85 8.23 -6.66
CA LYS A 58 17.25 7.83 -6.39
C LYS A 58 17.66 8.07 -4.94
N HIS A 59 17.22 9.18 -4.35
CA HIS A 59 17.58 9.62 -2.99
C HIS A 59 16.43 9.46 -1.98
N VAL A 60 15.41 8.67 -2.34
CA VAL A 60 14.30 8.35 -1.44
C VAL A 60 14.64 7.06 -0.71
N ASP A 61 14.81 7.14 0.60
CA ASP A 61 15.19 5.98 1.43
C ASP A 61 13.96 5.17 1.85
N THR A 62 12.79 5.79 1.93
CA THR A 62 11.56 5.11 2.36
C THR A 62 10.46 5.34 1.33
N ILE A 63 9.88 4.24 0.87
CA ILE A 63 8.68 4.26 0.01
C ILE A 63 7.46 4.21 0.91
N ASN A 64 6.71 5.30 0.95
CA ASN A 64 5.55 5.45 1.82
C ASN A 64 4.27 4.96 1.14
N TYR A 65 3.57 4.06 1.79
CA TYR A 65 2.28 3.51 1.39
C TYR A 65 1.18 3.94 2.36
N PHE A 66 0.00 4.25 1.83
CA PHE A 66 -1.23 4.44 2.60
C PHE A 66 -2.31 3.50 2.09
N GLY A 67 -3.07 2.88 3.00
CA GLY A 67 -4.15 2.00 2.60
C GLY A 67 -5.16 1.65 3.69
N LEU A 68 -6.16 0.88 3.28
CA LEU A 68 -7.22 0.33 4.14
C LEU A 68 -7.05 -1.21 4.21
N PRO A 69 -6.02 -1.70 4.91
CA PRO A 69 -5.74 -3.12 4.94
C PRO A 69 -6.76 -3.88 5.78
N GLY A 70 -7.01 -5.15 5.44
CA GLY A 70 -7.72 -6.07 6.32
C GLY A 70 -6.84 -6.60 7.45
N GLY A 71 -7.44 -7.38 8.36
CA GLY A 71 -6.77 -7.91 9.56
C GLY A 71 -5.59 -8.85 9.33
N ASP A 72 -5.38 -9.34 8.11
CA ASP A 72 -4.26 -10.20 7.70
C ASP A 72 -3.11 -9.43 7.01
N LEU A 73 -3.23 -8.12 6.82
CA LEU A 73 -2.27 -7.24 6.17
C LEU A 73 -1.74 -7.77 4.81
N LEU A 74 -2.58 -8.52 4.07
CA LEU A 74 -2.16 -9.16 2.82
C LEU A 74 -1.61 -8.17 1.80
N ASP A 75 -2.22 -7.00 1.69
CA ASP A 75 -1.83 -5.99 0.71
C ASP A 75 -0.42 -5.46 1.00
N ILE A 76 -0.13 -5.19 2.28
CA ILE A 76 1.19 -4.72 2.72
C ILE A 76 2.25 -5.79 2.49
N ASN A 77 1.95 -7.03 2.92
CA ASN A 77 2.83 -8.18 2.69
C ASN A 77 3.12 -8.40 1.19
N TYR A 78 2.11 -8.20 0.35
CA TYR A 78 2.22 -8.39 -1.08
C TYR A 78 3.12 -7.32 -1.73
N ILE A 79 2.88 -6.05 -1.37
CA ILE A 79 3.71 -4.92 -1.83
C ILE A 79 5.15 -5.10 -1.37
N HIS A 80 5.36 -5.43 -0.09
CA HIS A 80 6.69 -5.67 0.47
C HIS A 80 7.45 -6.75 -0.31
N LYS A 81 6.84 -7.93 -0.51
CA LYS A 81 7.45 -9.03 -1.28
C LYS A 81 7.73 -8.64 -2.73
N GLY A 82 6.84 -7.88 -3.35
CA GLY A 82 7.01 -7.41 -4.72
C GLY A 82 8.19 -6.43 -4.85
N LEU A 83 8.34 -5.51 -3.90
CA LEU A 83 9.43 -4.55 -3.86
C LEU A 83 10.79 -5.23 -3.58
N SER A 84 10.85 -6.13 -2.60
CA SER A 84 12.08 -6.82 -2.18
C SER A 84 12.73 -7.64 -3.30
N ARG A 85 11.97 -8.04 -4.33
CA ARG A 85 12.48 -8.71 -5.54
C ARG A 85 13.16 -7.75 -6.53
N THR A 86 13.07 -6.46 -6.31
CA THR A 86 13.51 -5.45 -7.28
C THR A 86 14.83 -4.84 -6.84
N SER A 87 15.88 -4.96 -7.66
CA SER A 87 17.21 -4.40 -7.37
C SER A 87 17.19 -2.88 -7.11
N LYS A 88 16.25 -2.15 -7.67
CA LYS A 88 16.06 -0.71 -7.44
C LYS A 88 15.49 -0.36 -6.06
N TYR A 89 14.99 -1.37 -5.35
CA TYR A 89 14.54 -1.23 -3.96
C TYR A 89 15.65 -1.49 -2.94
N ASN A 90 16.79 -2.05 -3.36
CA ASN A 90 17.89 -2.36 -2.46
C ASN A 90 18.31 -1.13 -1.64
N GLY A 91 18.37 -1.33 -0.33
CA GLY A 91 18.69 -0.28 0.65
C GLY A 91 17.54 0.69 0.95
N LYS A 92 16.37 0.50 0.36
CA LYS A 92 15.16 1.28 0.69
C LYS A 92 14.29 0.52 1.68
N LYS A 93 13.46 1.29 2.39
CA LYS A 93 12.47 0.74 3.31
C LYS A 93 11.05 0.96 2.81
N LEU A 94 10.14 0.08 3.17
CA LEU A 94 8.71 0.31 3.04
C LEU A 94 8.19 0.93 4.34
N GLY A 95 7.70 2.16 4.26
CA GLY A 95 6.89 2.77 5.32
C GLY A 95 5.42 2.63 4.96
N PHE A 96 4.60 2.22 5.89
CA PHE A 96 3.17 2.13 5.62
C PHE A 96 2.32 2.71 6.76
N HIS A 97 1.20 3.29 6.37
CA HIS A 97 0.16 3.78 7.25
C HIS A 97 -1.16 3.14 6.85
N GLY A 98 -1.66 2.23 7.68
CA GLY A 98 -2.93 1.55 7.48
C GLY A 98 -4.01 2.07 8.44
N LEU A 99 -5.23 2.29 7.92
CA LEU A 99 -6.41 2.53 8.74
C LEU A 99 -7.29 1.29 8.72
N ILE A 100 -7.68 0.82 9.90
CA ILE A 100 -8.58 -0.33 10.08
C ILE A 100 -9.69 0.14 11.04
N ASP A 101 -10.91 0.26 10.57
CA ASP A 101 -12.05 0.74 11.37
C ASP A 101 -12.65 -0.35 12.27
N ASN A 102 -12.58 -1.61 11.84
CA ASN A 102 -13.07 -2.74 12.62
C ASN A 102 -12.05 -3.11 13.71
N VAL A 103 -12.49 -3.13 14.96
CA VAL A 103 -11.63 -3.42 16.14
C VAL A 103 -11.08 -4.85 16.11
N ASP A 104 -11.88 -5.83 15.69
CA ASP A 104 -11.44 -7.23 15.65
C ASP A 104 -10.37 -7.44 14.57
N ASP A 105 -10.56 -6.85 13.38
CA ASP A 105 -9.56 -6.85 12.33
C ASP A 105 -8.29 -6.08 12.75
N TYR A 106 -8.43 -4.96 13.45
CA TYR A 106 -7.31 -4.22 13.98
C TYR A 106 -6.50 -5.04 14.99
N ASN A 107 -7.17 -5.71 15.94
CA ASN A 107 -6.52 -6.56 16.91
C ASN A 107 -5.79 -7.74 16.25
N LYS A 108 -6.42 -8.38 15.25
CA LYS A 108 -5.80 -9.43 14.46
C LYS A 108 -4.56 -8.91 13.72
N ALA A 109 -4.66 -7.73 13.12
CA ALA A 109 -3.57 -7.10 12.36
C ALA A 109 -2.35 -6.78 13.20
N GLN A 110 -2.49 -6.51 14.51
CA GLN A 110 -1.35 -6.19 15.39
C GLN A 110 -0.30 -7.30 15.43
N GLY A 111 -0.73 -8.57 15.40
CA GLY A 111 0.19 -9.71 15.37
C GLY A 111 1.01 -9.78 14.08
N GLU A 112 0.38 -9.53 12.93
CA GLU A 112 1.06 -9.47 11.63
C GLU A 112 1.92 -8.20 11.51
N PHE A 113 1.47 -7.09 12.07
CA PHE A 113 2.21 -5.83 12.11
C PHE A 113 3.53 -5.97 12.85
N THR A 114 3.52 -6.62 14.02
CA THR A 114 4.74 -6.87 14.80
C THR A 114 5.76 -7.67 13.97
N LYS A 115 5.31 -8.73 13.29
CA LYS A 115 6.20 -9.51 12.40
C LYS A 115 6.79 -8.69 11.26
N LEU A 116 6.02 -7.75 10.71
CA LEU A 116 6.53 -6.86 9.67
C LEU A 116 7.58 -5.89 10.21
N LEU A 117 7.38 -5.32 11.39
CA LEU A 117 8.34 -4.40 12.01
C LEU A 117 9.69 -5.04 12.32
N ASP A 118 9.74 -6.36 12.51
CA ASP A 118 10.98 -7.12 12.72
C ASP A 118 11.82 -7.25 11.44
N MET A 119 11.28 -6.88 10.26
CA MET A 119 12.00 -6.93 9.00
C MET A 119 12.85 -5.67 8.78
N GLU A 120 14.12 -5.83 8.38
CA GLU A 120 15.05 -4.71 8.21
C GLU A 120 14.63 -3.68 7.16
N ASP A 121 13.91 -4.12 6.12
CA ASP A 121 13.43 -3.27 5.02
C ASP A 121 12.02 -2.71 5.27
N ILE A 122 11.48 -2.85 6.47
CA ILE A 122 10.30 -2.12 6.94
C ILE A 122 10.75 -0.91 7.76
N SER A 123 10.11 0.23 7.50
CA SER A 123 10.36 1.46 8.25
C SER A 123 9.74 1.38 9.65
N ASN A 124 10.50 1.80 10.66
CA ASN A 124 10.00 1.95 12.03
C ASN A 124 8.94 3.06 12.20
N GLN A 125 8.74 3.90 11.17
CA GLN A 125 7.65 4.86 11.12
C GLN A 125 6.33 4.25 10.68
N SER A 126 6.35 2.97 10.22
CA SER A 126 5.13 2.25 9.83
C SER A 126 4.15 2.16 10.99
N ARG A 127 2.87 2.24 10.68
CA ARG A 127 1.82 2.25 11.68
C ARG A 127 0.50 1.69 11.19
N LEU A 128 -0.26 1.16 12.12
CA LEU A 128 -1.68 0.85 11.96
C LEU A 128 -2.45 1.66 13.00
N ASP A 129 -3.51 2.31 12.56
CA ASP A 129 -4.40 3.07 13.44
C ASP A 129 -5.82 2.51 13.33
N ASN A 130 -6.50 2.36 14.48
CA ASN A 130 -7.91 1.99 14.50
C ASN A 130 -8.77 3.23 14.35
N PHE A 131 -8.94 3.68 13.11
CA PHE A 131 -9.75 4.83 12.75
C PHE A 131 -10.61 4.53 11.52
N ASN A 132 -11.77 5.17 11.46
CA ASN A 132 -12.58 5.17 10.26
C ASN A 132 -12.02 6.19 9.24
N PHE A 133 -11.88 5.76 7.98
CA PHE A 133 -11.45 6.65 6.89
C PHE A 133 -12.36 7.88 6.74
N GLU A 134 -13.65 7.73 7.00
CA GLU A 134 -14.63 8.82 6.90
C GLU A 134 -14.43 9.93 7.93
N ASP A 135 -13.66 9.70 8.99
CA ASP A 135 -13.30 10.76 9.95
C ASP A 135 -12.37 11.84 9.34
N LEU A 136 -11.81 11.59 8.14
CA LEU A 136 -11.09 12.59 7.37
C LEU A 136 -11.95 13.78 6.92
N ILE A 137 -13.27 13.66 6.96
CA ILE A 137 -14.15 14.82 6.73
C ILE A 137 -13.96 15.92 7.79
N LYS A 138 -13.45 15.56 8.98
CA LYS A 138 -13.19 16.49 10.09
C LYS A 138 -11.71 16.87 10.10
N HIS A 139 -11.39 18.10 9.75
CA HIS A 139 -10.00 18.59 9.63
C HIS A 139 -9.19 18.58 10.93
N ASP A 140 -9.83 18.53 12.08
CA ASP A 140 -9.26 18.48 13.44
C ASP A 140 -9.28 17.06 14.04
N SER A 141 -9.69 16.05 13.26
CA SER A 141 -9.75 14.68 13.73
C SER A 141 -8.37 14.09 14.05
N ALA A 142 -8.36 13.10 14.95
CA ALA A 142 -7.14 12.37 15.30
C ALA A 142 -6.50 11.68 14.06
N VAL A 143 -7.32 11.19 13.13
CA VAL A 143 -6.82 10.59 11.88
C VAL A 143 -6.03 11.59 11.04
N TRP A 144 -6.45 12.86 10.95
CA TRP A 144 -5.69 13.91 10.29
C TRP A 144 -4.34 14.18 10.96
N ALA A 145 -4.32 14.23 12.29
CA ALA A 145 -3.07 14.38 13.01
C ALA A 145 -2.09 13.25 12.67
N ARG A 146 -2.58 12.00 12.55
CA ARG A 146 -1.77 10.86 12.16
C ARG A 146 -1.24 10.97 10.74
N ILE A 147 -2.10 11.32 9.77
CA ILE A 147 -1.69 11.51 8.36
C ILE A 147 -0.64 12.62 8.25
N LYS A 148 -0.86 13.76 8.88
CA LYS A 148 0.09 14.89 8.85
C LYS A 148 1.45 14.53 9.47
N ASN A 149 1.45 13.75 10.54
CA ASN A 149 2.68 13.29 11.18
C ASN A 149 3.44 12.25 10.34
N PHE A 150 2.73 11.41 9.59
CA PHE A 150 3.37 10.44 8.68
C PHE A 150 3.97 11.14 7.46
N GLY A 151 3.31 12.18 6.94
CA GLY A 151 3.78 12.97 5.81
C GLY A 151 3.07 12.62 4.50
N THR A 152 3.85 12.49 3.42
CA THR A 152 3.30 12.20 2.08
C THR A 152 3.48 10.75 1.70
N TYR A 153 2.65 10.29 0.77
CA TYR A 153 2.62 8.91 0.32
C TYR A 153 3.09 8.81 -1.14
N HIS A 154 3.80 7.73 -1.46
CA HIS A 154 4.19 7.41 -2.82
C HIS A 154 3.18 6.47 -3.48
N PHE A 155 2.43 5.73 -2.67
CA PHE A 155 1.33 4.90 -3.12
C PHE A 155 0.16 4.95 -2.14
N ILE A 156 -1.02 5.27 -2.65
CA ILE A 156 -2.28 5.28 -1.92
C ILE A 156 -3.16 4.19 -2.52
N ASN A 157 -3.59 3.23 -1.71
CA ASN A 157 -4.49 2.15 -2.12
C ASN A 157 -5.74 2.14 -1.24
N LEU A 158 -6.88 2.44 -1.84
CA LEU A 158 -8.16 2.54 -1.14
C LEU A 158 -9.13 1.50 -1.71
N ASP A 159 -9.01 0.26 -1.23
CA ASP A 159 -9.93 -0.84 -1.57
C ASP A 159 -11.16 -0.77 -0.65
N PHE A 160 -12.12 0.09 -1.00
CA PHE A 160 -13.37 0.20 -0.26
C PHE A 160 -14.25 -1.03 -0.50
N CYS A 161 -14.74 -1.64 0.58
CA CYS A 161 -15.71 -2.73 0.51
C CYS A 161 -17.13 -2.25 0.21
N ASN A 162 -17.42 -0.97 0.47
CA ASN A 162 -18.72 -0.33 0.33
C ASN A 162 -18.74 0.68 -0.83
N ASN A 163 -19.93 1.23 -1.09
CA ASN A 163 -20.08 2.30 -2.08
C ASN A 163 -19.26 3.54 -1.67
N ILE A 164 -18.42 4.03 -2.57
CA ILE A 164 -17.61 5.23 -2.34
C ILE A 164 -18.39 6.53 -2.49
N LEU A 165 -19.57 6.47 -3.13
CA LEU A 165 -20.42 7.63 -3.38
C LEU A 165 -21.34 7.93 -2.18
N THR A 166 -20.76 7.93 -0.98
CA THR A 166 -21.44 8.36 0.22
C THR A 166 -21.16 9.85 0.50
N ASP A 167 -21.97 10.45 1.33
CA ASP A 167 -21.82 11.84 1.81
C ASP A 167 -20.59 12.04 2.69
N LYS A 168 -19.92 10.96 3.12
CA LYS A 168 -18.69 11.01 3.94
C LYS A 168 -17.47 10.47 3.21
N THR A 169 -17.58 9.31 2.55
CA THR A 169 -16.43 8.67 1.91
C THR A 169 -15.84 9.53 0.80
N LEU A 170 -16.69 10.08 -0.08
CA LEU A 170 -16.23 10.90 -1.19
C LEU A 170 -15.57 12.21 -0.74
N PRO A 171 -16.14 13.00 0.20
CA PRO A 171 -15.43 14.16 0.76
C PRO A 171 -14.12 13.80 1.47
N SER A 172 -14.08 12.70 2.23
CA SER A 172 -12.86 12.23 2.90
C SER A 172 -11.75 11.91 1.90
N LEU A 173 -12.10 11.23 0.81
CA LEU A 173 -11.19 10.97 -0.31
C LEU A 173 -10.70 12.29 -0.92
N HIS A 174 -11.61 13.22 -1.21
CA HIS A 174 -11.24 14.53 -1.77
C HIS A 174 -10.23 15.26 -0.89
N TYR A 175 -10.45 15.32 0.42
CA TYR A 175 -9.54 15.99 1.35
C TYR A 175 -8.17 15.30 1.44
N LEU A 176 -8.14 13.95 1.46
CA LEU A 176 -6.88 13.22 1.44
C LEU A 176 -6.07 13.52 0.17
N LEU A 177 -6.72 13.48 -0.99
CA LEU A 177 -6.05 13.75 -2.27
C LEU A 177 -5.61 15.21 -2.37
N GLN A 178 -6.42 16.15 -1.91
CA GLN A 178 -6.04 17.56 -1.86
C GLN A 178 -4.80 17.78 -0.99
N TYR A 179 -4.74 17.18 0.20
CA TYR A 179 -3.57 17.22 1.08
C TYR A 179 -2.35 16.63 0.37
N GLN A 180 -2.50 15.44 -0.22
CA GLN A 180 -1.42 14.76 -0.92
C GLN A 180 -0.88 15.62 -2.08
N MET A 181 -1.74 16.19 -2.91
CA MET A 181 -1.34 17.06 -4.03
C MET A 181 -0.61 18.32 -3.55
N GLN A 182 -1.05 18.91 -2.45
CA GLN A 182 -0.41 20.10 -1.89
C GLN A 182 0.95 19.82 -1.26
N LYS A 183 1.16 18.64 -0.68
CA LYS A 183 2.38 18.29 0.06
C LYS A 183 3.42 17.55 -0.78
N ALA A 184 3.00 16.71 -1.70
CA ALA A 184 3.89 15.92 -2.57
C ALA A 184 4.33 16.68 -3.84
N VAL A 185 4.58 17.98 -3.71
CA VAL A 185 4.95 18.83 -4.86
C VAL A 185 6.22 18.32 -5.52
N GLY A 186 6.13 18.03 -6.83
CA GLY A 186 7.26 17.56 -7.63
C GLY A 186 7.65 16.09 -7.42
N MET A 187 7.05 15.39 -6.46
CA MET A 187 7.24 13.96 -6.26
C MET A 187 6.07 13.19 -6.90
N PRO A 188 6.31 12.27 -7.84
CA PRO A 188 5.24 11.44 -8.39
C PRO A 188 4.75 10.41 -7.38
N TRP A 189 3.47 10.08 -7.46
CA TRP A 189 2.80 9.09 -6.61
C TRP A 189 1.68 8.39 -7.39
N LEU A 190 1.17 7.29 -6.84
CA LEU A 190 0.10 6.44 -7.40
C LEU A 190 -1.14 6.47 -6.50
N LEU A 191 -2.32 6.37 -7.11
CA LEU A 191 -3.61 6.12 -6.49
C LEU A 191 -4.20 4.85 -7.09
#